data_f6b3ea92718c47d1ed6c337a98cb8938
#
_entry.id   f6b3ea92718c47d1ed6c337a98cb8938
#
_cell.length_a   1.000
_cell.length_b   1.000
_cell.length_c   1.000
_cell.angle_alpha   90.00
_cell.angle_beta   90.00
_cell.angle_gamma   90.00
#
_symmetry.space_group_name_H-M   'P 1'
#
loop_
_entity.id
_entity.type
_entity.pdbx_description
1 polymer ?
#
loop_
_entity_poly.entity_id
_entity_poly.type
_entity_poly.pdbx_seq_one_letter_code
_entity_poly.pdbx_strand_id
1 'polypeptide(L)'
;MDKAVIDHGGHVACYTGDGLLALFGVETSKCACLQAVLAGLDMIRCVKEDLQPYVKQLFKRAFRIGIGLHFGQAVVGTVGGGLQERITAIGDAVNIANRVERANKKAKTEFLVTEAALREVRDQVHVGRSIEVNLPGKTGTYTLHEIVGIRNGAPQTAG
;
A
#
# COMPACT_ATOMS: atom_id res chain seq x y z
N MET A 1 10.46 -5.68 -2.85
CA MET A 1 9.13 -5.38 -2.30
C MET A 1 9.01 -5.80 -0.84
N ASP A 2 9.21 -7.08 -0.53
CA ASP A 2 9.13 -7.61 0.85
C ASP A 2 10.01 -6.85 1.83
N LYS A 3 11.27 -6.58 1.42
CA LYS A 3 12.19 -5.82 2.24
C LYS A 3 11.61 -4.45 2.65
N ALA A 4 10.99 -3.73 1.73
CA ALA A 4 10.37 -2.44 2.04
C ALA A 4 9.22 -2.58 3.05
N VAL A 5 8.42 -3.66 2.98
CA VAL A 5 7.37 -3.92 3.98
C VAL A 5 7.98 -4.19 5.35
N ILE A 6 8.98 -5.08 5.42
CA ILE A 6 9.61 -5.51 6.67
C ILE A 6 10.40 -4.36 7.32
N ASP A 7 11.18 -3.62 6.54
CA ASP A 7 11.97 -2.48 7.04
C ASP A 7 11.10 -1.38 7.68
N HIS A 8 9.85 -1.28 7.26
CA HIS A 8 8.87 -0.34 7.85
C HIS A 8 7.88 -1.00 8.83
N GLY A 9 8.21 -2.17 9.38
CA GLY A 9 7.43 -2.82 10.43
C GLY A 9 6.11 -3.44 9.97
N GLY A 10 5.99 -3.74 8.67
CA GLY A 10 4.85 -4.45 8.11
C GLY A 10 5.08 -5.95 8.00
N HIS A 11 4.01 -6.69 7.76
CA HIS A 11 4.00 -8.12 7.51
C HIS A 11 3.49 -8.43 6.11
N VAL A 12 4.20 -9.26 5.35
CA VAL A 12 3.70 -9.80 4.07
C VAL A 12 2.75 -10.95 4.37
N ALA A 13 1.46 -10.72 4.16
CA ALA A 13 0.42 -11.72 4.44
C ALA A 13 0.35 -12.79 3.36
N CYS A 14 0.30 -12.38 2.10
CA CYS A 14 0.27 -13.32 0.97
C CYS A 14 0.67 -12.64 -0.34
N TYR A 15 1.02 -13.49 -1.32
CA TYR A 15 1.19 -13.09 -2.71
C TYR A 15 -0.08 -13.43 -3.48
N THR A 16 -0.51 -12.53 -4.34
CA THR A 16 -1.72 -12.65 -5.17
C THR A 16 -1.35 -12.50 -6.64
N GLY A 17 -0.83 -13.59 -7.24
CA GLY A 17 -0.29 -13.54 -8.60
C GLY A 17 0.99 -12.69 -8.65
N ASP A 18 0.93 -11.56 -9.32
CA ASP A 18 2.01 -10.57 -9.45
C ASP A 18 2.01 -9.48 -8.35
N GLY A 19 1.03 -9.53 -7.44
CA GLY A 19 0.88 -8.59 -6.32
C GLY A 19 1.19 -9.21 -4.97
N LEU A 20 1.20 -8.39 -3.93
CA LEU A 20 1.30 -8.80 -2.54
C LEU A 20 0.28 -8.05 -1.67
N LEU A 21 -0.17 -8.69 -0.62
CA LEU A 21 -0.92 -8.09 0.48
C LEU A 21 0.03 -7.91 1.66
N ALA A 22 0.17 -6.68 2.11
CA ALA A 22 0.92 -6.34 3.31
C ALA A 22 -0.01 -5.78 4.39
N LEU A 23 0.31 -6.09 5.64
CA LEU A 23 -0.41 -5.64 6.82
C LEU A 23 0.51 -4.79 7.68
N PHE A 24 0.00 -3.65 8.12
CA PHE A 24 0.66 -2.76 9.06
C PHE A 24 -0.23 -2.56 10.29
N GLY A 25 0.38 -2.40 11.45
CA GLY A 25 -0.38 -2.22 12.70
C GLY A 25 -0.90 -3.52 13.31
N VAL A 26 -0.31 -4.65 12.99
CA VAL A 26 -0.68 -5.97 13.56
C VAL A 26 -0.35 -6.01 15.06
N GLU A 27 0.83 -5.54 15.46
CA GLU A 27 1.27 -5.52 16.85
C GLU A 27 0.87 -4.21 17.55
N THR A 28 0.91 -3.09 16.82
CA THR A 28 0.50 -1.78 17.30
C THR A 28 -0.02 -0.92 16.15
N SER A 29 -1.16 -0.27 16.36
CA SER A 29 -1.73 0.63 15.36
C SER A 29 -1.03 2.00 15.31
N LYS A 30 -0.13 2.29 16.27
CA LYS A 30 0.58 3.57 16.30
C LYS A 30 1.46 3.74 15.06
N CYS A 31 1.24 4.81 14.32
CA CYS A 31 1.97 5.12 13.08
C CYS A 31 1.83 4.09 11.94
N ALA A 32 0.93 3.13 12.03
CA ALA A 32 0.78 2.06 11.02
C ALA A 32 0.56 2.60 9.59
N CYS A 33 -0.27 3.64 9.44
CA CYS A 33 -0.49 4.26 8.13
C CYS A 33 0.75 4.98 7.60
N LEU A 34 1.53 5.63 8.45
CA LEU A 34 2.78 6.27 8.04
C LEU A 34 3.80 5.22 7.61
N GLN A 35 3.95 4.15 8.37
CA GLN A 35 4.83 3.02 8.02
C GLN A 35 4.44 2.42 6.66
N ALA A 36 3.14 2.21 6.43
CA ALA A 36 2.64 1.72 5.15
C ALA A 36 2.92 2.70 3.99
N VAL A 37 2.79 4.00 4.22
CA VAL A 37 3.11 5.03 3.22
C VAL A 37 4.60 5.03 2.89
N LEU A 38 5.48 4.98 3.90
CA LEU A 38 6.92 4.92 3.70
C LEU A 38 7.33 3.68 2.92
N ALA A 39 6.81 2.49 3.30
CA ALA A 39 7.04 1.26 2.57
C ALA A 39 6.59 1.36 1.10
N GLY A 40 5.42 1.93 0.85
CA GLY A 40 4.88 2.11 -0.50
C GLY A 40 5.75 3.04 -1.36
N LEU A 41 6.21 4.15 -0.81
CA LEU A 41 7.10 5.07 -1.51
C LEU A 41 8.46 4.43 -1.81
N ASP A 42 9.00 3.65 -0.89
CA ASP A 42 10.24 2.89 -1.11
C ASP A 42 10.08 1.82 -2.18
N MET A 43 8.94 1.13 -2.23
CA MET A 43 8.65 0.19 -3.32
C MET A 43 8.62 0.88 -4.69
N ILE A 44 7.98 2.06 -4.79
CA ILE A 44 7.93 2.83 -6.04
C ILE A 44 9.33 3.29 -6.44
N ARG A 45 10.14 3.75 -5.46
CA ARG A 45 11.53 4.16 -5.71
C ARG A 45 12.36 2.98 -6.22
N CYS A 46 12.31 1.83 -5.56
CA CYS A 46 13.03 0.62 -5.97
C CYS A 46 12.65 0.19 -7.40
N VAL A 47 11.36 0.26 -7.75
CA VAL A 47 10.94 -0.04 -9.13
C VAL A 47 11.53 0.96 -10.12
N LYS A 48 11.53 2.24 -9.81
CA LYS A 48 12.03 3.29 -10.72
C LYS A 48 13.54 3.28 -10.88
N GLU A 49 14.26 3.08 -9.79
CA GLU A 49 15.73 3.18 -9.76
C GLU A 49 16.40 1.86 -10.12
N ASP A 50 15.93 0.74 -9.56
CA ASP A 50 16.60 -0.55 -9.68
C ASP A 50 16.02 -1.41 -10.82
N LEU A 51 14.68 -1.54 -10.90
CA LEU A 51 14.05 -2.48 -11.82
C LEU A 51 13.81 -1.89 -13.21
N GLN A 52 13.39 -0.63 -13.29
CA GLN A 52 13.01 0.02 -14.53
C GLN A 52 14.11 0.03 -15.61
N PRO A 53 15.41 0.25 -15.30
CA PRO A 53 16.49 0.21 -16.28
C PRO A 53 16.55 -1.14 -16.98
N TYR A 54 16.48 -2.25 -16.23
CA TYR A 54 16.54 -3.61 -16.76
C TYR A 54 15.31 -3.95 -17.61
N VAL A 55 14.12 -3.65 -17.11
CA VAL A 55 12.87 -3.92 -17.82
C VAL A 55 12.79 -3.13 -19.12
N LYS A 56 13.21 -1.86 -19.12
CA LYS A 56 13.25 -1.03 -20.30
C LYS A 56 14.24 -1.55 -21.33
N GLN A 57 15.40 -2.04 -20.89
CA GLN A 57 16.41 -2.63 -21.77
C GLN A 57 15.90 -3.93 -22.43
N LEU A 58 15.30 -4.82 -21.65
CA LEU A 58 14.88 -6.16 -22.11
C LEU A 58 13.56 -6.15 -22.88
N PHE A 59 12.57 -5.40 -22.39
CA PHE A 59 11.19 -5.47 -22.90
C PHE A 59 10.72 -4.20 -23.61
N LYS A 60 11.55 -3.14 -23.67
CA LYS A 60 11.23 -1.82 -24.25
C LYS A 60 9.90 -1.23 -23.76
N ARG A 61 9.52 -1.57 -22.54
CA ARG A 61 8.28 -1.12 -21.88
C ARG A 61 8.60 -0.53 -20.51
N ALA A 62 7.76 0.42 -20.07
CA ALA A 62 7.81 0.90 -18.71
C ALA A 62 7.07 -0.10 -17.79
N PHE A 63 7.71 -0.47 -16.69
CA PHE A 63 7.10 -1.23 -15.61
C PHE A 63 6.61 -0.27 -14.54
N ARG A 64 5.40 -0.48 -14.05
CA ARG A 64 4.80 0.32 -12.99
C ARG A 64 4.09 -0.60 -12.01
N ILE A 65 4.07 -0.22 -10.76
CA ILE A 65 3.26 -0.86 -9.73
C ILE A 65 2.11 0.05 -9.34
N GLY A 66 1.00 -0.55 -8.90
CA GLY A 66 -0.09 0.14 -8.23
C GLY A 66 -0.06 -0.21 -6.75
N ILE A 67 -0.19 0.77 -5.88
CA ILE A 67 -0.31 0.58 -4.44
C ILE A 67 -1.64 1.14 -3.98
N GLY A 68 -2.40 0.33 -3.23
CA GLY A 68 -3.66 0.74 -2.61
C GLY A 68 -3.56 0.60 -1.09
N LEU A 69 -3.76 1.70 -0.36
CA LEU A 69 -3.78 1.69 1.10
C LEU A 69 -5.17 2.03 1.62
N HIS A 70 -5.64 1.21 2.54
CA HIS A 70 -6.87 1.45 3.30
C HIS A 70 -6.62 1.23 4.78
N PHE A 71 -7.18 2.09 5.61
CA PHE A 71 -7.22 1.93 7.07
C PHE A 71 -8.62 1.51 7.48
N GLY A 72 -8.72 0.37 8.15
CA GLY A 72 -10.01 -0.18 8.58
C GLY A 72 -9.84 -1.45 9.42
N GLN A 73 -10.94 -1.89 10.01
CA GLN A 73 -10.95 -3.09 10.84
C GLN A 73 -10.82 -4.36 9.98
N ALA A 74 -9.97 -5.26 10.42
CA ALA A 74 -9.82 -6.59 9.87
C ALA A 74 -9.59 -7.61 10.99
N VAL A 75 -10.00 -8.83 10.79
CA VAL A 75 -9.63 -9.94 11.66
C VAL A 75 -8.27 -10.45 11.18
N VAL A 76 -7.28 -10.34 12.04
CA VAL A 76 -5.93 -10.81 11.77
C VAL A 76 -5.73 -12.13 12.53
N GLY A 77 -5.19 -13.11 11.86
CA GLY A 77 -4.93 -14.43 12.44
C GLY A 77 -3.82 -15.16 11.70
N THR A 78 -3.34 -16.24 12.31
CA THR A 78 -2.33 -17.12 11.73
C THR A 78 -3.03 -18.26 10.99
N VAL A 79 -2.63 -18.51 9.76
CA VAL A 79 -3.10 -19.63 8.95
C VAL A 79 -1.90 -20.50 8.60
N GLY A 80 -2.06 -21.81 8.79
CA GLY A 80 -1.00 -22.80 8.57
C GLY A 80 -0.66 -23.56 9.83
N GLY A 81 0.34 -24.45 9.75
CA GLY A 81 0.84 -25.24 10.87
C GLY A 81 2.32 -25.53 10.71
N GLY A 82 3.02 -25.69 11.83
CA GLY A 82 4.45 -25.99 11.86
C GLY A 82 5.31 -24.84 11.33
N LEU A 83 6.20 -25.13 10.39
CA LEU A 83 7.14 -24.16 9.81
C LEU A 83 6.52 -23.20 8.77
N GLN A 84 5.21 -23.29 8.50
CA GLN A 84 4.52 -22.48 7.47
C GLN A 84 3.37 -21.64 8.06
N GLU A 85 3.55 -21.10 9.23
CA GLU A 85 2.61 -20.14 9.79
C GLU A 85 2.73 -18.80 9.06
N ARG A 86 1.58 -18.27 8.58
CA ARG A 86 1.50 -16.97 7.94
C ARG A 86 0.41 -16.12 8.58
N ILE A 87 0.76 -14.91 8.92
CA ILE A 87 -0.23 -13.92 9.35
C ILE A 87 -1.07 -13.55 8.13
N THR A 88 -2.39 -13.60 8.27
CA THR A 88 -3.32 -13.16 7.24
C THR A 88 -4.40 -12.28 7.85
N ALA A 89 -5.09 -11.52 7.01
CA ALA A 89 -6.21 -10.69 7.41
C ALA A 89 -7.45 -11.03 6.58
N ILE A 90 -8.59 -11.07 7.25
CA ILE A 90 -9.90 -11.28 6.62
C ILE A 90 -10.79 -10.11 7.03
N GLY A 91 -11.50 -9.57 6.05
CA GLY A 91 -12.46 -8.49 6.29
C GLY A 91 -12.64 -7.58 5.09
N ASP A 92 -13.59 -6.66 5.23
CA ASP A 92 -13.92 -5.71 4.19
C ASP A 92 -12.76 -4.77 3.85
N ALA A 93 -11.94 -4.43 4.86
CA ALA A 93 -10.76 -3.58 4.68
C ALA A 93 -9.78 -4.16 3.64
N VAL A 94 -9.57 -5.48 3.60
CA VAL A 94 -8.71 -6.15 2.62
C VAL A 94 -9.28 -5.99 1.20
N ASN A 95 -10.60 -6.16 1.06
CA ASN A 95 -11.28 -6.00 -0.22
C ASN A 95 -11.22 -4.56 -0.73
N ILE A 96 -11.36 -3.58 0.17
CA ILE A 96 -11.25 -2.16 -0.18
C ILE A 96 -9.83 -1.85 -0.64
N ALA A 97 -8.80 -2.26 0.10
CA ALA A 97 -7.39 -2.04 -0.27
C ALA A 97 -7.08 -2.58 -1.69
N ASN A 98 -7.54 -3.80 -2.00
CA ASN A 98 -7.39 -4.39 -3.34
C ASN A 98 -8.08 -3.56 -4.44
N ARG A 99 -9.27 -3.04 -4.16
CA ARG A 99 -10.00 -2.19 -5.13
C ARG A 99 -9.33 -0.83 -5.31
N VAL A 100 -8.77 -0.27 -4.25
CA VAL A 100 -7.97 0.98 -4.30
C VAL A 100 -6.71 0.76 -5.13
N GLU A 101 -6.01 -0.37 -4.93
CA GLU A 101 -4.88 -0.74 -5.78
C GLU A 101 -5.26 -0.75 -7.27
N ARG A 102 -6.33 -1.47 -7.63
CA ARG A 102 -6.81 -1.57 -9.01
C ARG A 102 -7.23 -0.23 -9.62
N ALA A 103 -7.66 0.73 -8.81
CA ALA A 103 -8.05 2.06 -9.27
C ALA A 103 -6.87 2.84 -9.85
N ASN A 104 -5.63 2.56 -9.41
CA ASN A 104 -4.41 3.20 -9.93
C ASN A 104 -4.31 3.09 -11.45
N LYS A 105 -4.65 1.92 -12.02
CA LYS A 105 -4.58 1.70 -13.45
C LYS A 105 -5.45 2.66 -14.26
N LYS A 106 -6.69 2.88 -13.81
CA LYS A 106 -7.63 3.81 -14.46
C LYS A 106 -7.24 5.27 -14.20
N ALA A 107 -6.81 5.57 -13.00
CA ALA A 107 -6.39 6.91 -12.59
C ALA A 107 -5.01 7.31 -13.15
N LYS A 108 -4.23 6.37 -13.66
CA LYS A 108 -2.82 6.56 -14.08
C LYS A 108 -1.96 7.11 -12.93
N THR A 109 -2.18 6.58 -11.73
CA THR A 109 -1.42 6.86 -10.50
C THR A 109 -0.59 5.64 -10.12
N GLU A 110 0.27 5.77 -9.12
CA GLU A 110 1.07 4.67 -8.58
C GLU A 110 0.68 4.34 -7.14
N PHE A 111 0.21 5.34 -6.37
CA PHE A 111 -0.15 5.14 -4.98
C PHE A 111 -1.43 5.89 -4.63
N LEU A 112 -2.49 5.15 -4.37
CA LEU A 112 -3.77 5.68 -3.92
C LEU A 112 -4.07 5.23 -2.49
N VAL A 113 -4.62 6.15 -1.72
CA VAL A 113 -5.10 5.88 -0.36
C VAL A 113 -6.56 6.29 -0.22
N THR A 114 -7.30 5.63 0.66
CA THR A 114 -8.65 6.07 1.03
C THR A 114 -8.59 7.27 1.98
N GLU A 115 -9.71 8.01 2.07
CA GLU A 115 -9.85 9.11 3.05
C GLU A 115 -9.58 8.63 4.48
N ALA A 116 -9.98 7.39 4.84
CA ALA A 116 -9.71 6.82 6.16
C ALA A 116 -8.20 6.70 6.45
N ALA A 117 -7.42 6.22 5.47
CA ALA A 117 -5.97 6.13 5.62
C ALA A 117 -5.30 7.52 5.57
N LEU A 118 -5.78 8.43 4.73
CA LEU A 118 -5.23 9.78 4.64
C LEU A 118 -5.37 10.57 5.94
N ARG A 119 -6.49 10.42 6.66
CA ARG A 119 -6.70 11.11 7.96
C ARG A 119 -5.61 10.81 8.97
N GLU A 120 -5.08 9.58 8.98
CA GLU A 120 -4.03 9.16 9.90
C GLU A 120 -2.66 9.80 9.59
N VAL A 121 -2.45 10.30 8.36
CA VAL A 121 -1.14 10.77 7.88
C VAL A 121 -1.17 12.13 7.17
N ARG A 122 -2.32 12.81 7.18
CA ARG A 122 -2.56 14.03 6.36
C ARG A 122 -1.47 15.10 6.49
N ASP A 123 -0.99 15.31 7.70
CA ASP A 123 0.02 16.35 8.00
C ASP A 123 1.45 15.91 7.63
N GLN A 124 1.63 14.63 7.32
CA GLN A 124 2.95 14.02 7.08
C GLN A 124 3.22 13.74 5.60
N VAL A 125 2.20 13.84 4.74
CA VAL A 125 2.29 13.46 3.34
C VAL A 125 1.99 14.61 2.38
N HIS A 126 2.57 14.54 1.20
CA HIS A 126 2.16 15.34 0.06
C HIS A 126 1.08 14.59 -0.73
N VAL A 127 -0.09 15.20 -0.81
CA VAL A 127 -1.20 14.70 -1.60
C VAL A 127 -1.15 15.33 -2.99
N GLY A 128 -1.21 14.50 -4.01
CA GLY A 128 -1.36 14.92 -5.41
C GLY A 128 -2.84 15.13 -5.74
N ARG A 129 -3.36 14.31 -6.66
CA ARG A 129 -4.76 14.40 -7.08
C ARG A 129 -5.68 13.66 -6.09
N SER A 130 -6.90 14.18 -5.97
CA SER A 130 -8.02 13.45 -5.37
C SER A 130 -9.00 13.07 -6.48
N ILE A 131 -9.48 11.83 -6.44
CA ILE A 131 -10.37 11.27 -7.46
C ILE A 131 -11.57 10.62 -6.79
N GLU A 132 -12.72 10.77 -7.41
CA GLU A 132 -13.93 10.05 -7.00
C GLU A 132 -14.10 8.77 -7.83
N VAL A 133 -14.31 7.67 -7.16
CA VAL A 133 -14.47 6.35 -7.80
C VAL A 133 -15.62 5.57 -7.18
N ASN A 134 -16.31 4.83 -8.00
CA ASN A 134 -17.22 3.78 -7.53
C ASN A 134 -16.43 2.49 -7.43
N LEU A 135 -16.27 1.96 -6.22
CA LEU A 135 -15.59 0.69 -6.00
C LEU A 135 -16.57 -0.47 -6.31
N PRO A 136 -16.22 -1.41 -7.19
CA PRO A 136 -17.11 -2.52 -7.57
C PRO A 136 -17.61 -3.28 -6.35
N GLY A 137 -18.93 -3.52 -6.24
CA GLY A 137 -19.54 -4.21 -5.11
C GLY A 137 -19.58 -3.41 -3.81
N LYS A 138 -19.45 -2.10 -3.89
CA LYS A 138 -19.69 -1.16 -2.79
C LYS A 138 -20.73 -0.13 -3.21
N THR A 139 -21.59 0.26 -2.27
CA THR A 139 -22.54 1.36 -2.47
C THR A 139 -21.85 2.70 -2.19
N GLY A 140 -22.12 3.68 -3.05
CA GLY A 140 -21.60 5.04 -2.90
C GLY A 140 -20.25 5.29 -3.58
N THR A 141 -19.87 6.56 -3.55
CA THR A 141 -18.64 7.06 -4.15
C THR A 141 -17.56 7.16 -3.09
N TYR A 142 -16.36 6.70 -3.42
CA TYR A 142 -15.17 6.80 -2.58
C TYR A 142 -14.25 7.87 -3.12
N THR A 143 -13.79 8.76 -2.25
CA THR A 143 -12.71 9.68 -2.57
C THR A 143 -11.37 8.99 -2.27
N LEU A 144 -10.53 8.86 -3.29
CA LEU A 144 -9.18 8.34 -3.19
C LEU A 144 -8.18 9.48 -3.43
N HIS A 145 -7.08 9.42 -2.73
CA HIS A 145 -6.05 10.46 -2.74
C HIS A 145 -4.72 9.87 -3.19
N GLU A 146 -4.07 10.53 -4.14
CA GLU A 146 -2.74 10.15 -4.61
C GLU A 146 -1.69 10.63 -3.61
N ILE A 147 -0.83 9.73 -3.15
CA ILE A 147 0.33 10.07 -2.35
C ILE A 147 1.53 10.23 -3.27
N VAL A 148 2.18 11.39 -3.21
CA VAL A 148 3.32 11.72 -4.07
C VAL A 148 4.62 11.89 -3.29
N GLY A 149 4.59 11.90 -1.97
CA GLY A 149 5.77 12.02 -1.14
C GLY A 149 5.47 12.30 0.33
N ILE A 150 6.53 12.42 1.12
CA ILE A 150 6.50 12.78 2.54
C ILE A 150 6.84 14.26 2.69
N ARG A 151 6.16 14.96 3.59
CA ARG A 151 6.50 16.34 3.96
C ARG A 151 7.78 16.37 4.80
N ASN A 152 8.66 17.32 4.52
CA ASN A 152 9.86 17.53 5.33
C ASN A 152 9.46 17.87 6.77
N GLY A 153 9.99 17.11 7.74
CA GLY A 153 9.66 17.25 9.16
C GLY A 153 8.81 16.11 9.72
N ALA A 154 8.34 15.17 8.92
CA ALA A 154 7.76 13.94 9.44
C ALA A 154 8.82 13.12 10.19
N PRO A 155 8.53 12.58 11.39
CA PRO A 155 9.50 11.79 12.13
C PRO A 155 9.90 10.56 11.30
N GLN A 156 11.18 10.46 10.98
CA GLN A 156 11.75 9.20 10.52
C GLN A 156 11.62 8.23 11.68
N THR A 157 10.86 7.16 11.51
CA THR A 157 10.81 6.08 12.50
C THR A 157 12.21 5.51 12.59
N ALA A 158 12.93 5.87 13.67
CA ALA A 158 14.20 5.24 14.01
C ALA A 158 13.97 3.74 14.19
N GLY A 159 14.84 2.96 13.55
CA GLY A 159 14.81 1.52 13.53
C GLY A 159 14.88 0.82 14.89
#